data_dc295238f288f840d6dc86597eb90961
#
_entry.id   dc295238f288f840d6dc86597eb90961
#
_cell.length_a   1.000
_cell.length_b   1.000
_cell.length_c   1.000
_cell.angle_alpha   90.00
_cell.angle_beta   90.00
_cell.angle_gamma   90.00
#
_symmetry.space_group_name_H-M   'P 1'
#
loop_
_entity.id
_entity.type
_entity.pdbx_description
1 polymer ?
#
loop_
_entity_poly.entity_id
_entity_poly.type
_entity_poly.pdbx_seq_one_letter_code
_entity_poly.pdbx_strand_id
1 'polypeptide(L)'
;MSLFSCRPRLVAKAVIKPSTSLFRCAFTRAPFQWHDPLNMQEVLTDEERLQLRILDAYRSENYDRKILEEMGELGLLGPTIDGYGCAGVSSVAAGLITREVEKVDSGYRSVMPLEKLARGKLISCFGLTEPNHGSDPGSLETTAVPHPTKKDAYILNGAKTWITNSPIADILLVWAKLDGVIRGFVIQRDQCAPGTLETPAIKDKNGLRASITGMIQTDGCVVPAANMLPNVTGLKGPFSCLNSARYGIAWGTIGALEDRLDRARTYTLEPKQFNKPLAQFQLIRKKLADASTDAAFGLQAALQVGRLKDKGLAAPEMISMIKRQNCDRALSGARTLQEVFGGNAATDEYHIGRH
;
A
#
# COMPACT_ATOMS: atom_id res chain seq x y z
N MET A 1 -38.37 -2.52 -58.11
CA MET A 1 -39.42 -3.49 -57.70
C MET A 1 -38.87 -4.15 -56.44
N SER A 2 -39.42 -4.07 -55.28
CA SER A 2 -40.72 -3.70 -54.71
C SER A 2 -40.53 -3.05 -53.38
N LEU A 3 -41.34 -2.08 -53.09
CA LEU A 3 -41.48 -1.31 -51.83
C LEU A 3 -42.04 -2.22 -50.73
N PHE A 4 -41.46 -2.14 -49.54
CA PHE A 4 -42.14 -2.54 -48.30
C PHE A 4 -42.41 -1.29 -47.43
N SER A 5 -43.71 -0.98 -47.41
CA SER A 5 -44.40 0.00 -46.60
C SER A 5 -44.45 -0.50 -45.15
N CYS A 6 -43.94 0.27 -44.21
CA CYS A 6 -44.16 0.05 -42.79
C CYS A 6 -45.10 1.12 -42.24
N ARG A 7 -46.30 0.72 -41.83
CA ARG A 7 -47.32 1.58 -41.19
C ARG A 7 -46.92 1.85 -39.73
N PRO A 8 -47.17 3.06 -39.22
CA PRO A 8 -46.94 3.36 -37.83
C PRO A 8 -48.09 2.82 -36.94
N ARG A 9 -47.74 2.11 -35.86
CA ARG A 9 -48.67 1.75 -34.78
C ARG A 9 -48.93 2.95 -33.91
N LEU A 10 -50.19 3.31 -33.74
CA LEU A 10 -50.71 4.23 -32.75
C LEU A 10 -50.44 3.69 -31.35
N VAL A 11 -49.67 4.43 -30.56
CA VAL A 11 -49.51 4.20 -29.12
C VAL A 11 -50.50 5.11 -28.39
N ALA A 12 -51.42 4.48 -27.65
CA ALA A 12 -52.42 5.15 -26.84
C ALA A 12 -51.76 6.03 -25.75
N LYS A 13 -52.15 7.30 -25.68
CA LYS A 13 -51.76 8.22 -24.60
C LYS A 13 -52.48 7.80 -23.32
N ALA A 14 -51.71 7.28 -22.37
CA ALA A 14 -52.16 7.15 -20.98
C ALA A 14 -52.20 8.53 -20.35
N VAL A 15 -53.35 8.98 -19.93
CA VAL A 15 -53.57 10.22 -19.16
C VAL A 15 -53.14 9.94 -17.71
N ILE A 16 -51.96 10.39 -17.34
CA ILE A 16 -51.50 10.39 -15.96
C ILE A 16 -52.14 11.58 -15.25
N LYS A 17 -53.05 11.34 -14.31
CA LYS A 17 -53.55 12.35 -13.37
C LYS A 17 -52.42 12.84 -12.48
N PRO A 18 -52.22 14.15 -12.28
CA PRO A 18 -51.22 14.64 -11.34
C PRO A 18 -51.68 14.33 -9.90
N SER A 19 -50.95 13.47 -9.22
CA SER A 19 -51.03 13.30 -7.78
C SER A 19 -50.30 14.48 -7.12
N THR A 20 -51.07 15.43 -6.62
CA THR A 20 -50.55 16.49 -5.76
C THR A 20 -50.27 15.94 -4.36
N SER A 21 -49.19 15.21 -4.19
CA SER A 21 -48.57 15.05 -2.88
C SER A 21 -47.56 16.18 -2.68
N LEU A 22 -47.98 17.17 -1.95
CA LEU A 22 -47.08 18.22 -1.38
C LEU A 22 -46.09 17.51 -0.41
N PHE A 23 -44.96 17.06 -0.93
CA PHE A 23 -43.79 16.78 -0.09
C PHE A 23 -43.31 18.14 0.43
N ARG A 24 -43.75 18.50 1.64
CA ARG A 24 -43.05 19.50 2.45
C ARG A 24 -41.66 18.91 2.75
N CYS A 25 -40.68 19.29 1.95
CA CYS A 25 -39.29 19.19 2.37
C CYS A 25 -39.12 20.05 3.60
N ALA A 26 -39.21 19.48 4.78
CA ALA A 26 -38.77 20.15 5.99
C ALA A 26 -37.25 20.24 5.89
N PHE A 27 -36.73 21.40 5.44
CA PHE A 27 -35.35 21.75 5.57
C PHE A 27 -35.03 21.85 7.07
N THR A 28 -34.64 20.74 7.69
CA THR A 28 -34.03 20.74 9.00
C THR A 28 -32.66 21.43 8.86
N ARG A 29 -32.51 22.60 9.49
CA ARG A 29 -31.22 23.30 9.55
C ARG A 29 -30.23 22.35 10.25
N ALA A 30 -29.06 22.12 9.63
CA ALA A 30 -27.98 21.42 10.28
C ALA A 30 -27.61 22.12 11.61
N PRO A 31 -27.36 21.41 12.71
CA PRO A 31 -26.93 22.03 13.95
C PRO A 31 -25.56 22.71 13.74
N PHE A 32 -25.44 23.96 14.26
CA PHE A 32 -24.16 24.66 14.18
C PHE A 32 -23.09 23.94 15.01
N GLN A 33 -21.98 23.58 14.38
CA GLN A 33 -20.83 22.96 15.01
C GLN A 33 -19.63 23.91 14.91
N TRP A 34 -19.10 24.34 16.04
CA TRP A 34 -18.01 25.31 16.07
C TRP A 34 -16.71 24.83 15.41
N HIS A 35 -16.46 23.51 15.35
CA HIS A 35 -15.32 22.87 14.68
C HIS A 35 -15.57 22.61 13.19
N ASP A 36 -16.81 22.67 12.74
CA ASP A 36 -17.22 22.60 11.34
C ASP A 36 -18.38 23.60 11.08
N PRO A 37 -18.12 24.94 11.17
CA PRO A 37 -19.15 25.94 11.19
C PRO A 37 -19.99 26.06 9.92
N LEU A 38 -19.48 25.54 8.79
CA LEU A 38 -20.18 25.51 7.50
C LEU A 38 -20.66 24.10 7.13
N ASN A 39 -20.56 23.14 8.06
CA ASN A 39 -20.94 21.74 7.85
C ASN A 39 -20.26 21.12 6.62
N MET A 40 -18.98 21.43 6.42
CA MET A 40 -18.19 21.01 5.26
C MET A 40 -18.08 19.49 5.16
N GLN A 41 -18.01 18.79 6.31
CA GLN A 41 -17.90 17.32 6.37
C GLN A 41 -19.09 16.62 5.69
N GLU A 42 -20.29 17.17 5.74
CA GLU A 42 -21.47 16.60 5.09
C GLU A 42 -21.54 16.92 3.59
N VAL A 43 -20.87 17.97 3.16
CA VAL A 43 -20.86 18.41 1.76
C VAL A 43 -19.79 17.71 0.93
N LEU A 44 -18.73 17.23 1.58
CA LEU A 44 -17.64 16.52 0.92
C LEU A 44 -18.13 15.18 0.34
N THR A 45 -17.72 14.91 -0.89
CA THR A 45 -17.86 13.59 -1.50
C THR A 45 -16.97 12.54 -0.79
N ASP A 46 -17.27 11.27 -0.97
CA ASP A 46 -16.46 10.20 -0.38
C ASP A 46 -15.01 10.24 -0.88
N GLU A 47 -14.80 10.65 -2.13
CA GLU A 47 -13.48 10.82 -2.73
C GLU A 47 -12.71 11.97 -2.07
N GLU A 48 -13.35 13.12 -1.83
CA GLU A 48 -12.75 14.27 -1.15
C GLU A 48 -12.42 13.95 0.32
N ARG A 49 -13.30 13.22 1.02
CA ARG A 49 -13.02 12.71 2.38
C ARG A 49 -11.82 11.77 2.42
N LEU A 50 -11.74 10.85 1.45
CA LEU A 50 -10.60 9.94 1.34
C LEU A 50 -9.30 10.71 1.09
N GLN A 51 -9.31 11.71 0.20
CA GLN A 51 -8.14 12.55 -0.05
C GLN A 51 -7.67 13.31 1.19
N LEU A 52 -8.59 13.87 1.99
CA LEU A 52 -8.24 14.53 3.25
C LEU A 52 -7.60 13.55 4.25
N ARG A 53 -8.15 12.36 4.40
CA ARG A 53 -7.57 11.31 5.29
C ARG A 53 -6.16 10.92 4.84
N ILE A 54 -5.91 10.83 3.55
CA ILE A 54 -4.58 10.52 2.99
C ILE A 54 -3.59 11.64 3.27
N LEU A 55 -3.98 12.90 3.06
CA LEU A 55 -3.14 14.06 3.36
C LEU A 55 -2.80 14.16 4.84
N ASP A 56 -3.75 13.91 5.71
CA ASP A 56 -3.53 13.89 7.15
C ASP A 56 -2.56 12.78 7.56
N ALA A 57 -2.70 11.60 6.99
CA ALA A 57 -1.78 10.49 7.22
C ALA A 57 -0.36 10.82 6.74
N TYR A 58 -0.22 11.45 5.57
CA TYR A 58 1.07 11.87 5.03
C TYR A 58 1.73 12.95 5.91
N ARG A 59 0.99 13.96 6.37
CA ARG A 59 1.50 15.06 7.20
C ARG A 59 1.86 14.63 8.62
N SER A 60 1.00 13.81 9.23
CA SER A 60 1.19 13.33 10.62
C SER A 60 2.15 12.14 10.72
N GLU A 61 2.58 11.56 9.60
CA GLU A 61 3.32 10.29 9.55
C GLU A 61 2.61 9.16 10.31
N ASN A 62 1.30 9.17 10.26
CA ASN A 62 0.44 8.19 10.90
C ASN A 62 -0.76 7.91 10.00
N TYR A 63 -1.42 6.77 10.17
CA TYR A 63 -2.67 6.47 9.50
C TYR A 63 -3.73 5.98 10.47
N ASP A 64 -4.99 6.17 10.12
CA ASP A 64 -6.11 5.66 10.87
C ASP A 64 -6.17 4.13 10.76
N ARG A 65 -6.07 3.43 11.90
CA ARG A 65 -6.15 1.96 11.97
C ARG A 65 -7.42 1.40 11.31
N LYS A 66 -8.50 2.17 11.31
CA LYS A 66 -9.77 1.79 10.68
C LYS A 66 -9.64 1.55 9.17
N ILE A 67 -8.70 2.21 8.48
CA ILE A 67 -8.41 1.96 7.06
C ILE A 67 -7.99 0.49 6.84
N LEU A 68 -7.22 -0.10 7.76
CA LEU A 68 -6.82 -1.51 7.65
C LEU A 68 -7.99 -2.46 7.82
N GLU A 69 -8.91 -2.13 8.71
CA GLU A 69 -10.14 -2.91 8.90
C GLU A 69 -10.99 -2.87 7.62
N GLU A 70 -11.19 -1.68 7.06
CA GLU A 70 -11.89 -1.47 5.78
C GLU A 70 -11.21 -2.22 4.62
N MET A 71 -9.88 -2.18 4.52
CA MET A 71 -9.11 -2.95 3.54
C MET A 71 -9.27 -4.46 3.75
N GLY A 72 -9.33 -4.91 5.00
CA GLY A 72 -9.58 -6.30 5.34
C GLY A 72 -10.98 -6.78 4.96
N GLU A 73 -12.01 -5.97 5.21
CA GLU A 73 -13.39 -6.25 4.81
C GLU A 73 -13.55 -6.36 3.29
N LEU A 74 -12.79 -5.56 2.54
CA LEU A 74 -12.74 -5.60 1.08
C LEU A 74 -11.88 -6.75 0.52
N GLY A 75 -11.24 -7.56 1.39
CA GLY A 75 -10.38 -8.68 0.97
C GLY A 75 -9.04 -8.25 0.35
N LEU A 76 -8.58 -7.01 0.61
CA LEU A 76 -7.34 -6.48 0.05
C LEU A 76 -6.11 -6.94 0.82
N LEU A 77 -6.27 -7.44 2.06
CA LEU A 77 -5.19 -7.93 2.90
C LEU A 77 -4.96 -9.43 2.67
N GLY A 78 -3.71 -9.83 2.43
CA GLY A 78 -3.35 -11.21 2.15
C GLY A 78 -4.09 -11.85 0.96
N PRO A 79 -4.29 -11.15 -0.18
CA PRO A 79 -5.26 -11.53 -1.20
C PRO A 79 -4.97 -12.88 -1.87
N THR A 80 -3.71 -13.36 -1.84
CA THR A 80 -3.30 -14.65 -2.45
C THR A 80 -3.41 -15.85 -1.52
N ILE A 81 -3.79 -15.64 -0.26
CA ILE A 81 -3.91 -16.73 0.71
C ILE A 81 -5.23 -17.45 0.49
N ASP A 82 -5.16 -18.77 0.44
CA ASP A 82 -6.36 -19.62 0.44
C ASP A 82 -6.79 -19.92 1.88
N GLY A 83 -8.05 -19.63 2.21
CA GLY A 83 -8.58 -19.78 3.55
C GLY A 83 -8.39 -18.54 4.46
N TYR A 84 -8.64 -18.72 5.76
CA TYR A 84 -8.54 -17.69 6.81
C TYR A 84 -9.37 -16.41 6.57
N GLY A 85 -10.35 -16.45 5.66
CA GLY A 85 -11.14 -15.28 5.27
C GLY A 85 -10.46 -14.38 4.24
N CYS A 86 -9.35 -14.81 3.65
CA CYS A 86 -8.69 -14.15 2.53
C CYS A 86 -9.35 -14.52 1.20
N ALA A 87 -9.10 -13.71 0.17
CA ALA A 87 -9.78 -13.83 -1.12
C ALA A 87 -9.28 -15.00 -2.00
N GLY A 88 -8.09 -15.55 -1.78
CA GLY A 88 -7.51 -16.65 -2.55
C GLY A 88 -7.29 -16.33 -4.03
N VAL A 89 -7.02 -15.06 -4.37
CA VAL A 89 -6.89 -14.64 -5.78
C VAL A 89 -5.54 -14.98 -6.38
N SER A 90 -5.45 -14.96 -7.70
CA SER A 90 -4.20 -15.17 -8.45
C SER A 90 -3.14 -14.10 -8.13
N SER A 91 -1.88 -14.41 -8.39
CA SER A 91 -0.78 -13.44 -8.24
C SER A 91 -1.00 -12.20 -9.12
N VAL A 92 -1.59 -12.37 -10.32
CA VAL A 92 -1.93 -11.25 -11.19
C VAL A 92 -2.98 -10.34 -10.55
N ALA A 93 -4.06 -10.91 -10.00
CA ALA A 93 -5.11 -10.13 -9.34
C ALA A 93 -4.56 -9.40 -8.11
N ALA A 94 -3.74 -10.06 -7.28
CA ALA A 94 -3.06 -9.43 -6.16
C ALA A 94 -2.12 -8.28 -6.61
N GLY A 95 -1.44 -8.44 -7.74
CA GLY A 95 -0.64 -7.39 -8.36
C GLY A 95 -1.47 -6.17 -8.75
N LEU A 96 -2.61 -6.39 -9.39
CA LEU A 96 -3.56 -5.32 -9.76
C LEU A 96 -4.08 -4.58 -8.52
N ILE A 97 -4.46 -5.30 -7.46
CA ILE A 97 -4.86 -4.69 -6.17
C ILE A 97 -3.73 -3.78 -5.66
N THR A 98 -2.51 -4.30 -5.62
CA THR A 98 -1.34 -3.54 -5.14
C THR A 98 -1.12 -2.27 -5.97
N ARG A 99 -1.27 -2.35 -7.30
CA ARG A 99 -1.17 -1.22 -8.22
C ARG A 99 -2.20 -0.13 -7.91
N GLU A 100 -3.46 -0.50 -7.72
CA GLU A 100 -4.53 0.47 -7.45
C GLU A 100 -4.37 1.12 -6.06
N VAL A 101 -3.95 0.37 -5.04
CA VAL A 101 -3.66 0.95 -3.72
C VAL A 101 -2.48 1.94 -3.78
N GLU A 102 -1.42 1.62 -4.52
CA GLU A 102 -0.26 2.52 -4.62
C GLU A 102 -0.52 3.76 -5.49
N LYS A 103 -1.49 3.74 -6.40
CA LYS A 103 -2.00 4.96 -7.06
C LYS A 103 -2.53 5.98 -6.04
N VAL A 104 -3.11 5.48 -4.96
CA VAL A 104 -3.63 6.34 -3.89
C VAL A 104 -2.47 6.87 -3.04
N ASP A 105 -1.65 5.98 -2.48
CA ASP A 105 -0.46 6.35 -1.70
C ASP A 105 0.47 5.14 -1.51
N SER A 106 1.77 5.33 -1.74
CA SER A 106 2.78 4.28 -1.58
C SER A 106 2.95 3.81 -0.13
N GLY A 107 2.62 4.65 0.85
CA GLY A 107 2.63 4.30 2.27
C GLY A 107 1.59 3.25 2.62
N TYR A 108 0.37 3.38 2.11
CA TYR A 108 -0.70 2.40 2.34
C TYR A 108 -0.39 1.04 1.72
N ARG A 109 0.23 1.00 0.55
CA ARG A 109 0.68 -0.26 -0.05
C ARG A 109 1.66 -1.01 0.84
N SER A 110 2.55 -0.30 1.55
CA SER A 110 3.56 -0.94 2.41
C SER A 110 2.96 -1.71 3.60
N VAL A 111 1.71 -1.45 3.95
CA VAL A 111 0.99 -2.08 5.06
C VAL A 111 0.33 -3.40 4.67
N MET A 112 0.11 -3.65 3.37
CA MET A 112 -0.62 -4.81 2.84
C MET A 112 0.02 -6.21 3.02
N PRO A 113 1.34 -6.41 3.16
CA PRO A 113 1.96 -7.71 2.93
C PRO A 113 1.87 -8.77 4.03
N LEU A 114 1.14 -8.63 5.13
CA LEU A 114 1.26 -9.56 6.25
C LEU A 114 0.02 -10.44 6.47
N GLU A 115 0.20 -11.70 6.21
CA GLU A 115 -0.70 -12.77 5.83
C GLU A 115 -1.63 -13.37 6.92
N LYS A 116 -1.56 -13.02 8.19
CA LYS A 116 -2.45 -13.58 9.24
C LYS A 116 -3.56 -12.66 9.75
N LEU A 117 -3.75 -11.53 9.09
CA LEU A 117 -4.61 -10.47 9.60
C LEU A 117 -5.70 -10.08 8.59
N ALA A 118 -6.21 -11.07 7.89
CA ALA A 118 -7.15 -10.94 6.78
C ALA A 118 -8.34 -9.99 7.04
N ARG A 119 -8.65 -9.71 8.30
CA ARG A 119 -9.72 -8.78 8.68
C ARG A 119 -9.22 -7.46 9.25
N GLY A 120 -7.94 -7.14 9.16
CA GLY A 120 -7.37 -5.89 9.66
C GLY A 120 -7.43 -5.67 11.18
N LYS A 121 -7.91 -6.65 11.94
CA LYS A 121 -8.10 -6.53 13.41
C LYS A 121 -6.80 -6.56 14.20
N LEU A 122 -5.78 -7.25 13.69
CA LEU A 122 -4.44 -7.29 14.27
C LEU A 122 -3.45 -6.71 13.25
N ILE A 123 -2.44 -6.03 13.69
CA ILE A 123 -1.37 -5.50 12.85
C ILE A 123 -0.11 -6.32 13.10
N SER A 124 0.62 -6.65 12.03
CA SER A 124 1.90 -7.32 12.19
C SER A 124 3.04 -6.58 11.51
N CYS A 125 4.26 -6.97 11.86
CA CYS A 125 5.47 -6.44 11.26
C CYS A 125 6.51 -7.54 11.01
N PHE A 126 7.49 -7.23 10.14
CA PHE A 126 8.54 -8.16 9.70
C PHE A 126 9.92 -7.60 10.07
N GLY A 127 10.51 -8.09 11.15
CA GLY A 127 11.77 -7.63 11.73
C GLY A 127 12.97 -8.44 11.24
N LEU A 128 13.59 -8.04 10.13
CA LEU A 128 14.82 -8.65 9.60
C LEU A 128 16.01 -7.69 9.74
N THR A 129 15.91 -6.48 9.19
CA THR A 129 16.98 -5.50 9.09
C THR A 129 17.44 -5.01 10.45
N GLU A 130 18.74 -4.91 10.65
CA GLU A 130 19.37 -4.43 11.88
C GLU A 130 20.13 -3.11 11.64
N PRO A 131 20.43 -2.34 12.68
CA PRO A 131 21.20 -1.10 12.53
C PRO A 131 22.53 -1.31 11.81
N ASN A 132 23.25 -2.39 12.08
CA ASN A 132 24.56 -2.71 11.49
C ASN A 132 24.46 -3.59 10.24
N HIS A 133 23.32 -4.27 10.01
CA HIS A 133 23.14 -5.31 8.99
C HIS A 133 21.91 -5.06 8.13
N GLY A 134 22.01 -4.12 7.18
CA GLY A 134 20.98 -3.82 6.20
C GLY A 134 21.10 -4.69 4.93
N SER A 135 22.21 -4.53 4.21
CA SER A 135 22.48 -5.27 2.96
C SER A 135 22.98 -6.69 3.19
N ASP A 136 23.48 -7.00 4.38
CA ASP A 136 23.94 -8.33 4.78
C ASP A 136 23.08 -8.91 5.92
N PRO A 137 21.88 -9.41 5.62
CA PRO A 137 21.02 -10.00 6.65
C PRO A 137 21.53 -11.34 7.18
N GLY A 138 22.54 -11.95 6.54
CA GLY A 138 23.18 -13.18 7.02
C GLY A 138 24.01 -12.95 8.28
N SER A 139 24.55 -11.73 8.44
CA SER A 139 25.37 -11.36 9.57
C SER A 139 24.57 -10.81 10.77
N LEU A 140 23.23 -10.86 10.73
CA LEU A 140 22.39 -10.33 11.81
C LEU A 140 22.89 -10.75 13.20
N GLU A 141 22.77 -9.84 14.18
CA GLU A 141 23.30 -9.98 15.54
C GLU A 141 22.24 -10.38 16.57
N THR A 142 20.94 -10.19 16.26
CA THR A 142 19.85 -10.61 17.16
C THR A 142 19.97 -12.09 17.45
N THR A 143 19.96 -12.45 18.73
CA THR A 143 20.11 -13.82 19.21
C THR A 143 18.84 -14.35 19.86
N ALA A 144 18.68 -15.66 19.79
CA ALA A 144 17.73 -16.42 20.56
C ALA A 144 18.50 -17.51 21.33
N VAL A 145 18.24 -17.64 22.62
CA VAL A 145 18.84 -18.69 23.45
C VAL A 145 17.72 -19.46 24.19
N PRO A 146 17.89 -20.77 24.46
CA PRO A 146 16.93 -21.50 25.29
C PRO A 146 16.75 -20.83 26.66
N HIS A 147 15.52 -20.79 27.16
CA HIS A 147 15.25 -20.21 28.48
C HIS A 147 15.82 -21.15 29.57
N PRO A 148 16.56 -20.63 30.57
CA PRO A 148 17.29 -21.49 31.52
C PRO A 148 16.38 -22.34 32.41
N THR A 149 15.13 -21.90 32.67
CA THR A 149 14.21 -22.60 33.58
C THR A 149 12.91 -23.05 32.90
N LYS A 150 12.52 -22.46 31.75
CA LYS A 150 11.32 -22.83 31.01
C LYS A 150 11.72 -23.68 29.81
N LYS A 151 11.43 -24.98 29.82
CA LYS A 151 11.88 -25.93 28.77
C LYS A 151 11.36 -25.60 27.37
N ASP A 152 10.19 -24.97 27.26
CA ASP A 152 9.50 -24.69 25.99
C ASP A 152 9.49 -23.19 25.69
N ALA A 153 10.60 -22.48 25.91
CA ALA A 153 10.72 -21.07 25.63
C ALA A 153 12.12 -20.67 25.20
N TYR A 154 12.21 -19.57 24.48
CA TYR A 154 13.46 -18.90 24.09
C TYR A 154 13.50 -17.48 24.65
N ILE A 155 14.70 -16.95 24.86
CA ILE A 155 14.93 -15.55 25.21
C ILE A 155 15.57 -14.89 23.99
N LEU A 156 14.95 -13.80 23.52
CA LEU A 156 15.42 -13.00 22.40
C LEU A 156 16.08 -11.72 22.89
N ASN A 157 17.27 -11.41 22.33
CA ASN A 157 18.00 -10.18 22.56
C ASN A 157 18.51 -9.61 21.24
N GLY A 158 18.29 -8.31 21.01
CA GLY A 158 18.77 -7.60 19.82
C GLY A 158 17.88 -6.46 19.39
N ALA A 159 18.22 -5.87 18.23
CA ALA A 159 17.51 -4.73 17.70
C ALA A 159 17.26 -4.87 16.19
N LYS A 160 16.05 -4.48 15.75
CA LYS A 160 15.69 -4.33 14.33
C LYS A 160 15.39 -2.87 14.06
N THR A 161 15.63 -2.42 12.83
CA THR A 161 15.39 -1.04 12.42
C THR A 161 14.70 -0.97 11.06
N TRP A 162 14.06 0.16 10.78
CA TRP A 162 13.30 0.40 9.55
C TRP A 162 12.13 -0.58 9.35
N ILE A 163 11.49 -0.96 10.44
CA ILE A 163 10.43 -1.96 10.42
C ILE A 163 9.07 -1.27 10.30
N THR A 164 8.44 -1.44 9.15
CA THR A 164 7.07 -0.97 8.91
C THR A 164 6.12 -1.56 9.94
N ASN A 165 5.26 -0.74 10.51
CA ASN A 165 4.25 -1.04 11.52
C ASN A 165 4.79 -1.45 12.89
N SER A 166 6.09 -1.57 13.13
CA SER A 166 6.58 -2.02 14.45
C SER A 166 6.03 -1.22 15.63
N PRO A 167 5.84 0.13 15.56
CA PRO A 167 5.29 0.89 16.69
C PRO A 167 3.86 0.48 17.10
N ILE A 168 3.08 -0.04 16.16
CA ILE A 168 1.66 -0.35 16.35
C ILE A 168 1.32 -1.83 16.16
N ALA A 169 2.33 -2.68 15.87
CA ALA A 169 2.12 -4.09 15.60
C ALA A 169 1.71 -4.85 16.86
N ASP A 170 0.68 -5.67 16.74
CA ASP A 170 0.25 -6.63 17.76
C ASP A 170 1.10 -7.91 17.69
N ILE A 171 1.49 -8.29 16.46
CA ILE A 171 2.28 -9.49 16.16
C ILE A 171 3.58 -9.08 15.46
N LEU A 172 4.73 -9.52 15.96
CA LEU A 172 6.02 -9.23 15.38
C LEU A 172 6.72 -10.53 14.94
N LEU A 173 7.01 -10.67 13.66
CA LEU A 173 7.90 -11.74 13.17
C LEU A 173 9.35 -11.23 13.22
N VAL A 174 10.16 -11.80 14.10
CA VAL A 174 11.55 -11.40 14.32
C VAL A 174 12.50 -12.52 13.92
N TRP A 175 13.50 -12.19 13.10
CA TRP A 175 14.55 -13.12 12.70
C TRP A 175 15.73 -13.00 13.65
N ALA A 176 16.14 -14.13 14.25
CA ALA A 176 17.23 -14.20 15.23
C ALA A 176 18.09 -15.45 14.99
N LYS A 177 19.34 -15.44 15.43
CA LYS A 177 20.21 -16.62 15.45
C LYS A 177 19.96 -17.47 16.70
N LEU A 178 19.57 -18.72 16.50
CA LEU A 178 19.55 -19.77 17.50
C LEU A 178 20.68 -20.75 17.17
N ASP A 179 21.65 -20.87 18.06
CA ASP A 179 22.87 -21.70 17.84
C ASP A 179 23.57 -21.38 16.50
N GLY A 180 23.68 -20.10 16.17
CA GLY A 180 24.28 -19.63 14.92
C GLY A 180 23.40 -19.74 13.67
N VAL A 181 22.22 -20.36 13.76
CA VAL A 181 21.30 -20.58 12.65
C VAL A 181 20.13 -19.59 12.70
N ILE A 182 19.86 -18.92 11.59
CA ILE A 182 18.74 -17.95 11.50
C ILE A 182 17.42 -18.71 11.56
N ARG A 183 16.56 -18.29 12.50
CA ARG A 183 15.20 -18.78 12.73
C ARG A 183 14.23 -17.60 12.81
N GLY A 184 12.96 -17.84 12.54
CA GLY A 184 11.88 -16.85 12.69
C GLY A 184 11.11 -17.09 13.98
N PHE A 185 10.88 -16.05 14.75
CA PHE A 185 10.13 -16.07 16.00
C PHE A 185 8.93 -15.12 15.91
N VAL A 186 7.76 -15.60 16.29
CA VAL A 186 6.52 -14.80 16.35
C VAL A 186 6.36 -14.30 17.79
N ILE A 187 6.51 -12.99 17.96
CA ILE A 187 6.32 -12.30 19.23
C ILE A 187 4.88 -11.76 19.25
N GLN A 188 4.12 -12.05 20.28
CA GLN A 188 2.83 -11.43 20.57
C GLN A 188 3.07 -10.34 21.59
N ARG A 189 2.78 -9.09 21.23
CA ARG A 189 3.09 -7.92 22.08
C ARG A 189 2.48 -8.01 23.47
N ASP A 190 1.23 -8.45 23.56
CA ASP A 190 0.47 -8.59 24.79
C ASP A 190 1.02 -9.66 25.75
N GLN A 191 1.85 -10.57 25.26
CA GLN A 191 2.50 -11.63 26.06
C GLN A 191 3.89 -11.26 26.54
N CYS A 192 4.42 -10.10 26.11
CA CYS A 192 5.76 -9.65 26.52
C CYS A 192 5.72 -9.06 27.95
N ALA A 193 6.73 -9.42 28.75
CA ALA A 193 6.90 -8.78 30.04
C ALA A 193 7.26 -7.28 29.86
N PRO A 194 6.82 -6.39 30.75
CA PRO A 194 7.16 -4.97 30.68
C PRO A 194 8.68 -4.75 30.57
N GLY A 195 9.10 -3.85 29.66
CA GLY A 195 10.49 -3.51 29.42
C GLY A 195 11.29 -4.50 28.57
N THR A 196 10.72 -5.67 28.19
CA THR A 196 11.45 -6.66 27.36
C THR A 196 11.25 -6.47 25.87
N LEU A 197 10.28 -5.66 25.46
CA LEU A 197 9.98 -5.31 24.06
C LEU A 197 9.67 -3.82 23.95
N GLU A 198 10.49 -3.10 23.20
CA GLU A 198 10.25 -1.71 22.86
C GLU A 198 10.22 -1.51 21.34
N THR A 199 9.35 -0.61 20.86
CA THR A 199 9.18 -0.36 19.44
C THR A 199 9.07 1.14 19.13
N PRO A 200 10.15 1.91 19.36
CA PRO A 200 10.15 3.35 19.12
C PRO A 200 9.93 3.67 17.64
N ALA A 201 9.13 4.71 17.38
CA ALA A 201 8.84 5.17 16.02
C ALA A 201 10.01 5.97 15.46
N ILE A 202 10.28 5.80 14.16
CA ILE A 202 11.15 6.64 13.34
C ILE A 202 10.28 7.64 12.60
N LYS A 203 10.46 8.93 12.87
CA LYS A 203 9.69 10.03 12.30
C LYS A 203 10.54 10.91 11.39
N ASP A 204 9.91 11.94 10.81
CA ASP A 204 10.54 12.93 9.93
C ASP A 204 11.19 12.30 8.68
N LYS A 205 10.53 11.27 8.12
CA LYS A 205 11.00 10.59 6.92
C LYS A 205 10.80 11.47 5.68
N ASN A 206 11.71 11.39 4.73
CA ASN A 206 11.62 12.10 3.45
C ASN A 206 10.60 11.49 2.48
N GLY A 207 10.30 10.20 2.62
CA GLY A 207 9.35 9.48 1.77
C GLY A 207 8.60 8.40 2.55
N LEU A 208 7.56 7.81 1.92
CA LEU A 208 6.67 6.84 2.58
C LEU A 208 6.16 7.34 3.94
N ARG A 209 5.81 8.64 4.01
CA ARG A 209 5.49 9.30 5.27
C ARG A 209 4.29 8.67 5.96
N ALA A 210 3.26 8.28 5.21
CA ALA A 210 2.10 7.57 5.73
C ALA A 210 2.41 6.12 6.20
N SER A 211 3.59 5.56 5.89
CA SER A 211 4.02 4.25 6.40
C SER A 211 4.63 4.40 7.77
N ILE A 212 3.91 4.02 8.82
CA ILE A 212 4.43 4.01 10.19
C ILE A 212 5.64 3.07 10.25
N THR A 213 6.79 3.60 10.65
CA THR A 213 8.06 2.87 10.65
C THR A 213 8.74 3.02 12.00
N GLY A 214 9.39 1.99 12.49
CA GLY A 214 10.07 2.05 13.79
C GLY A 214 11.17 1.01 13.93
N MET A 215 11.58 0.83 15.17
CA MET A 215 12.52 -0.21 15.60
C MET A 215 11.76 -1.33 16.31
N ILE A 216 12.44 -2.45 16.51
CA ILE A 216 12.08 -3.50 17.48
C ILE A 216 13.32 -3.71 18.33
N GLN A 217 13.19 -3.50 19.62
CA GLN A 217 14.25 -3.72 20.59
C GLN A 217 13.77 -4.80 21.56
N THR A 218 14.56 -5.86 21.70
CA THR A 218 14.28 -6.98 22.61
C THR A 218 15.42 -7.12 23.60
N ASP A 219 15.07 -7.12 24.88
CA ASP A 219 16.00 -7.36 25.98
C ASP A 219 15.36 -8.36 26.97
N GLY A 220 15.83 -9.59 26.93
CA GLY A 220 15.24 -10.67 27.72
C GLY A 220 13.83 -11.05 27.29
N CYS A 221 13.42 -10.80 26.04
CA CYS A 221 12.07 -11.07 25.55
C CYS A 221 11.82 -12.58 25.46
N VAL A 222 10.92 -13.10 26.29
CA VAL A 222 10.59 -14.53 26.35
C VAL A 222 9.56 -14.89 25.31
N VAL A 223 9.88 -15.86 24.45
CA VAL A 223 9.00 -16.34 23.39
C VAL A 223 8.78 -17.84 23.52
N PRO A 224 7.52 -18.34 23.54
CA PRO A 224 7.25 -19.78 23.55
C PRO A 224 7.87 -20.49 22.34
N ALA A 225 8.35 -21.72 22.57
CA ALA A 225 8.94 -22.54 21.48
C ALA A 225 7.94 -22.82 20.35
N ALA A 226 6.66 -22.91 20.65
CA ALA A 226 5.59 -23.07 19.68
C ALA A 226 5.46 -21.89 18.71
N ASN A 227 5.99 -20.71 19.08
CA ASN A 227 5.99 -19.50 18.27
C ASN A 227 7.23 -19.39 17.36
N MET A 228 8.15 -20.37 17.38
CA MET A 228 9.21 -20.48 16.40
C MET A 228 8.66 -21.11 15.12
N LEU A 229 8.95 -20.53 13.95
CA LEU A 229 8.52 -21.07 12.67
C LEU A 229 9.12 -22.45 12.41
N PRO A 230 8.31 -23.52 12.25
CA PRO A 230 8.78 -24.89 12.31
C PRO A 230 9.65 -25.33 11.11
N ASN A 231 9.33 -24.85 9.92
CA ASN A 231 9.93 -25.35 8.65
C ASN A 231 10.91 -24.37 8.02
N VAL A 232 11.45 -23.44 8.81
CA VAL A 232 12.30 -22.36 8.31
C VAL A 232 13.68 -22.42 8.94
N THR A 233 14.70 -22.51 8.08
CA THR A 233 16.12 -22.56 8.49
C THR A 233 16.95 -21.66 7.58
N GLY A 234 17.78 -20.80 8.17
CA GLY A 234 18.66 -19.90 7.44
C GLY A 234 17.90 -18.80 6.67
N LEU A 235 18.55 -18.24 5.65
CA LEU A 235 18.02 -17.11 4.87
C LEU A 235 16.86 -17.47 3.92
N LYS A 236 16.58 -18.76 3.67
CA LYS A 236 15.47 -19.16 2.78
C LYS A 236 14.12 -18.62 3.25
N GLY A 237 13.90 -18.60 4.58
CA GLY A 237 12.66 -18.08 5.15
C GLY A 237 12.45 -16.60 4.87
N PRO A 238 13.32 -15.70 5.35
CA PRO A 238 13.15 -14.28 5.09
C PRO A 238 13.13 -13.95 3.60
N PHE A 239 13.91 -14.64 2.75
CA PHE A 239 13.95 -14.36 1.32
C PHE A 239 12.68 -14.78 0.58
N SER A 240 11.95 -15.80 1.03
CA SER A 240 10.66 -16.13 0.43
C SER A 240 9.64 -14.99 0.63
N CYS A 241 9.60 -14.43 1.84
CA CYS A 241 8.79 -13.24 2.13
C CYS A 241 9.23 -12.03 1.29
N LEU A 242 10.54 -11.77 1.20
CA LEU A 242 11.09 -10.68 0.41
C LEU A 242 10.80 -10.82 -1.10
N ASN A 243 10.76 -12.03 -1.64
CA ASN A 243 10.37 -12.23 -3.04
C ASN A 243 8.90 -11.85 -3.28
N SER A 244 8.00 -12.19 -2.37
CA SER A 244 6.61 -11.75 -2.46
C SER A 244 6.49 -10.23 -2.33
N ALA A 245 7.24 -9.61 -1.42
CA ALA A 245 7.29 -8.15 -1.27
C ALA A 245 7.84 -7.47 -2.54
N ARG A 246 8.92 -7.97 -3.13
CA ARG A 246 9.49 -7.45 -4.40
C ARG A 246 8.50 -7.52 -5.54
N TYR A 247 7.73 -8.62 -5.63
CA TYR A 247 6.69 -8.77 -6.63
C TYR A 247 5.60 -7.70 -6.47
N GLY A 248 5.09 -7.47 -5.26
CA GLY A 248 4.12 -6.41 -4.97
C GLY A 248 4.67 -5.02 -5.31
N ILE A 249 5.92 -4.72 -4.92
CA ILE A 249 6.58 -3.44 -5.25
C ILE A 249 6.65 -3.23 -6.77
N ALA A 250 6.95 -4.28 -7.55
CA ALA A 250 7.04 -4.17 -9.01
C ALA A 250 5.70 -3.76 -9.66
N TRP A 251 4.56 -4.12 -9.05
CA TRP A 251 3.24 -3.69 -9.48
C TRP A 251 2.88 -2.30 -8.95
N GLY A 252 3.11 -2.07 -7.67
CA GLY A 252 2.73 -0.84 -7.00
C GLY A 252 3.38 0.39 -7.61
N THR A 253 4.69 0.35 -7.87
CA THR A 253 5.41 1.48 -8.47
C THR A 253 4.89 1.89 -9.85
N ILE A 254 4.29 0.96 -10.61
CA ILE A 254 3.59 1.33 -11.86
C ILE A 254 2.33 2.14 -11.53
N GLY A 255 1.57 1.76 -10.49
CA GLY A 255 0.41 2.54 -10.03
C GLY A 255 0.79 3.98 -9.66
N ALA A 256 1.87 4.15 -8.90
CA ALA A 256 2.39 5.47 -8.55
C ALA A 256 2.79 6.30 -9.79
N LEU A 257 3.43 5.66 -10.78
CA LEU A 257 3.79 6.33 -12.04
C LEU A 257 2.55 6.75 -12.83
N GLU A 258 1.53 5.91 -12.90
CA GLU A 258 0.27 6.20 -13.59
C GLU A 258 -0.50 7.34 -12.92
N ASP A 259 -0.59 7.39 -11.58
CA ASP A 259 -1.21 8.51 -10.87
C ASP A 259 -0.52 9.84 -11.23
N ARG A 260 0.82 9.85 -11.17
CA ARG A 260 1.58 11.05 -11.56
C ARG A 260 1.39 11.45 -13.03
N LEU A 261 1.31 10.46 -13.92
CA LEU A 261 1.06 10.69 -15.34
C LEU A 261 -0.32 11.32 -15.57
N ASP A 262 -1.36 10.81 -14.93
CA ASP A 262 -2.72 11.32 -15.03
C ASP A 262 -2.81 12.76 -14.51
N ARG A 263 -2.19 13.07 -13.35
CA ARG A 263 -2.10 14.42 -12.80
C ARG A 263 -1.36 15.36 -13.73
N ALA A 264 -0.19 14.95 -14.21
CA ALA A 264 0.60 15.77 -15.13
C ALA A 264 -0.12 16.02 -16.45
N ARG A 265 -0.79 15.00 -16.99
CA ARG A 265 -1.61 15.14 -18.21
C ARG A 265 -2.74 16.14 -17.97
N THR A 266 -3.51 15.97 -16.91
CA THR A 266 -4.64 16.86 -16.58
C THR A 266 -4.15 18.30 -16.39
N TYR A 267 -3.11 18.50 -15.59
CA TYR A 267 -2.50 19.81 -15.39
C TYR A 267 -2.08 20.49 -16.70
N THR A 268 -1.42 19.75 -17.62
CA THR A 268 -0.90 20.36 -18.87
C THR A 268 -1.97 20.78 -19.87
N LEU A 269 -3.22 20.36 -19.70
CA LEU A 269 -4.34 20.77 -20.55
C LEU A 269 -4.88 22.17 -20.21
N GLU A 270 -4.76 22.61 -18.96
CA GLU A 270 -5.37 23.83 -18.45
C GLU A 270 -4.45 25.06 -18.53
N PRO A 271 -3.23 25.10 -17.94
CA PRO A 271 -2.38 26.27 -17.98
C PRO A 271 -1.89 26.59 -19.38
N LYS A 272 -1.99 27.87 -19.73
CA LYS A 272 -1.51 28.38 -21.02
C LYS A 272 -0.22 29.15 -20.84
N GLN A 273 0.76 28.82 -21.67
CA GLN A 273 1.98 29.57 -21.87
C GLN A 273 2.13 29.88 -23.35
N PHE A 274 2.58 31.10 -23.69
CA PHE A 274 2.66 31.54 -25.09
C PHE A 274 1.33 31.34 -25.85
N ASN A 275 0.19 31.62 -25.18
CA ASN A 275 -1.18 31.54 -25.68
C ASN A 275 -1.67 30.12 -26.07
N LYS A 276 -1.02 29.06 -25.61
CA LYS A 276 -1.46 27.68 -25.86
C LYS A 276 -1.22 26.76 -24.63
N PRO A 277 -2.03 25.70 -24.47
CA PRO A 277 -1.85 24.72 -23.38
C PRO A 277 -0.44 24.12 -23.36
N LEU A 278 0.07 23.81 -22.15
CA LEU A 278 1.37 23.17 -22.00
C LEU A 278 1.48 21.87 -22.79
N ALA A 279 0.38 21.09 -22.86
CA ALA A 279 0.30 19.85 -23.63
C ALA A 279 0.55 20.02 -25.14
N GLN A 280 0.58 21.25 -25.68
CA GLN A 280 0.90 21.48 -27.09
C GLN A 280 2.41 21.59 -27.35
N PHE A 281 3.24 21.72 -26.30
CA PHE A 281 4.69 21.82 -26.47
C PHE A 281 5.34 20.42 -26.60
N GLN A 282 6.23 20.28 -27.56
CA GLN A 282 6.84 18.99 -27.88
C GLN A 282 7.60 18.37 -26.71
N LEU A 283 8.33 19.19 -25.92
CA LEU A 283 9.07 18.69 -24.75
C LEU A 283 8.13 18.14 -23.66
N ILE A 284 6.95 18.74 -23.46
CA ILE A 284 5.94 18.23 -22.54
C ILE A 284 5.35 16.92 -23.06
N ARG A 285 4.97 16.88 -24.35
CA ARG A 285 4.46 15.65 -24.97
C ARG A 285 5.47 14.49 -24.85
N LYS A 286 6.75 14.77 -25.03
CA LYS A 286 7.80 13.74 -24.88
C LYS A 286 7.81 13.18 -23.47
N LYS A 287 7.77 14.02 -22.43
CA LYS A 287 7.75 13.59 -21.03
C LYS A 287 6.55 12.68 -20.73
N LEU A 288 5.35 13.07 -21.20
CA LEU A 288 4.14 12.27 -21.02
C LEU A 288 4.22 10.95 -21.79
N ALA A 289 4.72 10.96 -23.02
CA ALA A 289 4.85 9.76 -23.84
C ALA A 289 5.86 8.76 -23.26
N ASP A 290 7.01 9.24 -22.81
CA ASP A 290 8.04 8.40 -22.18
C ASP A 290 7.48 7.72 -20.91
N ALA A 291 6.83 8.47 -20.01
CA ALA A 291 6.24 7.93 -18.79
C ALA A 291 5.12 6.91 -19.09
N SER A 292 4.26 7.19 -20.08
CA SER A 292 3.21 6.27 -20.52
C SER A 292 3.80 4.97 -21.08
N THR A 293 4.88 5.07 -21.86
CA THR A 293 5.59 3.92 -22.44
C THR A 293 6.21 3.06 -21.32
N ASP A 294 6.90 3.69 -20.38
CA ASP A 294 7.53 2.99 -19.24
C ASP A 294 6.48 2.28 -18.38
N ALA A 295 5.33 2.92 -18.11
CA ALA A 295 4.23 2.30 -17.38
C ALA A 295 3.68 1.07 -18.13
N ALA A 296 3.42 1.18 -19.44
CA ALA A 296 2.88 0.11 -20.26
C ALA A 296 3.80 -1.12 -20.30
N PHE A 297 5.11 -0.91 -20.56
CA PHE A 297 6.08 -2.00 -20.59
C PHE A 297 6.31 -2.62 -19.19
N GLY A 298 6.36 -1.79 -18.16
CA GLY A 298 6.47 -2.25 -16.77
C GLY A 298 5.30 -3.14 -16.37
N LEU A 299 4.07 -2.73 -16.73
CA LEU A 299 2.84 -3.49 -16.49
C LEU A 299 2.85 -4.84 -17.23
N GLN A 300 3.25 -4.86 -18.51
CA GLN A 300 3.34 -6.11 -19.27
C GLN A 300 4.36 -7.08 -18.69
N ALA A 301 5.53 -6.59 -18.27
CA ALA A 301 6.53 -7.42 -17.62
C ALA A 301 6.02 -8.00 -16.29
N ALA A 302 5.37 -7.18 -15.46
CA ALA A 302 4.77 -7.61 -14.19
C ALA A 302 3.65 -8.65 -14.41
N LEU A 303 2.81 -8.45 -15.42
CA LEU A 303 1.75 -9.39 -15.82
C LEU A 303 2.33 -10.75 -16.23
N GLN A 304 3.39 -10.75 -17.07
CA GLN A 304 4.04 -12.00 -17.50
C GLN A 304 4.63 -12.76 -16.31
N VAL A 305 5.36 -12.07 -15.41
CA VAL A 305 5.92 -12.71 -14.21
C VAL A 305 4.82 -13.19 -13.26
N GLY A 306 3.70 -12.47 -13.15
CA GLY A 306 2.54 -12.91 -12.38
C GLY A 306 1.95 -14.22 -12.90
N ARG A 307 1.78 -14.35 -14.21
CA ARG A 307 1.33 -15.60 -14.84
C ARG A 307 2.29 -16.76 -14.65
N LEU A 308 3.60 -16.49 -14.68
CA LEU A 308 4.62 -17.50 -14.38
C LEU A 308 4.57 -17.90 -12.89
N LYS A 309 4.35 -16.93 -11.99
CA LYS A 309 4.21 -17.18 -10.55
C LYS A 309 2.99 -18.06 -10.25
N ASP A 310 1.86 -17.82 -10.87
CA ASP A 310 0.64 -18.65 -10.73
C ASP A 310 0.85 -20.10 -11.23
N LYS A 311 1.80 -20.31 -12.15
CA LYS A 311 2.20 -21.63 -12.63
C LYS A 311 3.36 -22.28 -11.85
N GLY A 312 3.90 -21.60 -10.81
CA GLY A 312 5.07 -22.07 -10.08
C GLY A 312 6.39 -21.98 -10.85
N LEU A 313 6.44 -21.22 -11.95
CA LEU A 313 7.59 -21.11 -12.87
C LEU A 313 8.38 -19.80 -12.72
N ALA A 314 7.99 -18.89 -11.83
CA ALA A 314 8.70 -17.63 -11.64
C ALA A 314 9.97 -17.83 -10.82
N ALA A 315 11.13 -17.63 -11.44
CA ALA A 315 12.40 -17.60 -10.74
C ALA A 315 12.55 -16.28 -9.93
N PRO A 316 13.25 -16.30 -8.78
CA PRO A 316 13.50 -15.09 -7.98
C PRO A 316 14.18 -13.97 -8.76
N GLU A 317 15.02 -14.31 -9.73
CA GLU A 317 15.72 -13.37 -10.61
C GLU A 317 14.74 -12.59 -11.50
N MET A 318 13.70 -13.26 -12.01
CA MET A 318 12.65 -12.61 -12.81
C MET A 318 11.91 -11.55 -11.98
N ILE A 319 11.57 -11.88 -10.73
CA ILE A 319 10.93 -10.96 -9.78
C ILE A 319 11.86 -9.79 -9.48
N SER A 320 13.15 -10.05 -9.24
CA SER A 320 14.15 -9.01 -8.96
C SER A 320 14.35 -8.09 -10.15
N MET A 321 14.35 -8.62 -11.37
CA MET A 321 14.50 -7.87 -12.62
C MET A 321 13.34 -6.89 -12.84
N ILE A 322 12.10 -7.36 -12.73
CA ILE A 322 10.93 -6.48 -12.90
C ILE A 322 10.83 -5.45 -11.78
N LYS A 323 11.11 -5.83 -10.53
CA LYS A 323 11.15 -4.88 -9.40
C LYS A 323 12.18 -3.77 -9.65
N ARG A 324 13.41 -4.12 -10.00
CA ARG A 324 14.47 -3.15 -10.30
C ARG A 324 14.05 -2.18 -11.39
N GLN A 325 13.59 -2.71 -12.53
CA GLN A 325 13.23 -1.91 -13.70
C GLN A 325 12.06 -0.98 -13.40
N ASN A 326 10.97 -1.51 -12.81
CA ASN A 326 9.77 -0.73 -12.56
C ASN A 326 10.01 0.37 -11.51
N CYS A 327 10.79 0.10 -10.46
CA CYS A 327 11.17 1.14 -9.50
C CYS A 327 12.01 2.26 -10.13
N ASP A 328 12.99 1.90 -10.96
CA ASP A 328 13.85 2.88 -11.65
C ASP A 328 13.03 3.78 -12.58
N ARG A 329 12.18 3.19 -13.40
CA ARG A 329 11.32 3.92 -14.33
C ARG A 329 10.26 4.76 -13.62
N ALA A 330 9.65 4.25 -12.57
CA ALA A 330 8.71 5.02 -11.77
C ALA A 330 9.40 6.24 -11.14
N LEU A 331 10.59 6.08 -10.56
CA LEU A 331 11.35 7.19 -9.98
C LEU A 331 11.74 8.23 -11.02
N SER A 332 12.28 7.79 -12.16
CA SER A 332 12.68 8.69 -13.27
C SER A 332 11.48 9.43 -13.83
N GLY A 333 10.38 8.71 -14.10
CA GLY A 333 9.12 9.29 -14.56
C GLY A 333 8.52 10.27 -13.55
N ALA A 334 8.53 9.90 -12.26
CA ALA A 334 8.04 10.77 -11.20
C ALA A 334 8.75 12.14 -11.17
N ARG A 335 10.08 12.14 -11.24
CA ARG A 335 10.89 13.37 -11.31
C ARG A 335 10.59 14.19 -12.56
N THR A 336 10.56 13.53 -13.71
CA THR A 336 10.31 14.17 -15.01
C THR A 336 8.90 14.78 -15.08
N LEU A 337 7.89 14.10 -14.52
CA LEU A 337 6.53 14.60 -14.49
C LEU A 337 6.35 15.74 -13.48
N GLN A 338 7.09 15.71 -12.37
CA GLN A 338 7.07 16.80 -11.39
C GLN A 338 7.57 18.13 -12.00
N GLU A 339 8.58 18.08 -12.89
CA GLU A 339 9.10 19.26 -13.58
C GLU A 339 8.04 19.99 -14.43
N VAL A 340 7.01 19.27 -14.89
CA VAL A 340 5.93 19.85 -15.72
C VAL A 340 5.10 20.87 -14.97
N PHE A 341 5.02 20.77 -13.64
CA PHE A 341 4.29 21.69 -12.76
C PHE A 341 5.07 22.97 -12.46
N GLY A 342 6.38 23.01 -12.75
CA GLY A 342 7.23 24.15 -12.41
C GLY A 342 7.18 24.45 -10.90
N GLY A 343 6.99 25.73 -10.53
CA GLY A 343 6.91 26.15 -9.13
C GLY A 343 5.76 25.52 -8.34
N ASN A 344 4.66 25.16 -9.00
CA ASN A 344 3.50 24.53 -8.38
C ASN A 344 3.80 23.12 -7.81
N ALA A 345 4.90 22.49 -8.28
CA ALA A 345 5.36 21.21 -7.74
C ALA A 345 5.83 21.30 -6.27
N ALA A 346 6.10 22.50 -5.77
CA ALA A 346 6.57 22.71 -4.40
C ALA A 346 5.45 22.70 -3.35
N THR A 347 4.19 22.67 -3.78
CA THR A 347 3.01 22.70 -2.91
C THR A 347 2.29 21.34 -2.90
N ASP A 348 1.52 21.08 -1.84
CA ASP A 348 0.69 19.88 -1.73
C ASP A 348 -0.59 19.96 -2.60
N GLU A 349 -0.90 21.11 -3.19
CA GLU A 349 -2.15 21.37 -3.91
C GLU A 349 -2.39 20.40 -5.06
N TYR A 350 -1.32 20.04 -5.78
CA TYR A 350 -1.41 19.14 -6.94
C TYR A 350 -1.09 17.68 -6.61
N HIS A 351 -0.75 17.40 -5.37
CA HIS A 351 -0.38 16.06 -4.87
C HIS A 351 0.72 15.34 -5.68
N ILE A 352 1.47 16.09 -6.50
CA ILE A 352 2.50 15.51 -7.38
C ILE A 352 3.74 15.03 -6.62
N GLY A 353 3.99 15.55 -5.42
CA GLY A 353 5.11 15.18 -4.55
C GLY A 353 4.86 13.98 -3.63
N ARG A 354 3.64 13.42 -3.62
CA ARG A 354 3.21 12.44 -2.62
C ARG A 354 3.87 11.06 -2.73
N HIS A 355 4.18 10.58 -3.92
CA HIS A 355 4.81 9.28 -4.17
C HIS A 355 6.33 9.31 -4.05
#